data_76145ff1481294abd4a59a5858b88b13
#
_entry.id   76145ff1481294abd4a59a5858b88b13
#
_cell.length_a   1.000
_cell.length_b   1.000
_cell.length_c   1.000
_cell.angle_alpha   90.00
_cell.angle_beta   90.00
_cell.angle_gamma   90.00
#
_symmetry.space_group_name_H-M   'P 1'
#
loop_
_entity.id
_entity.type
_entity.pdbx_description
1 polymer ?
#
loop_
_entity_poly.entity_id
_entity_poly.type
_entity_poly.pdbx_seq_one_letter_code
_entity_poly.pdbx_strand_id
1 'polypeptide(L)'
;MDRRSVIKALGALPLAGAVPAFAQDAPRWPSPVIDLHFHMRNPAQSVAHQLGAGITAANLLTRADGAEAVAQVRAQNPAMFPSWFGAFDVTAPDIEKRLLDAAKAGAKGFGELKYQVQADGPQMRRVYAIAAETRMPVLLHFQEIGQPAAPGGYNMGIKRFEAVLKAFPRTTFIGHGDAFWANISGDYAETESYPEGPIAPGGVILKLLSDYPNMVADLSANSGNNALSRNPAFTREFLVRHQDKLHFGSDCTCTDGRGAGRDNPTVAARIRGRCVARETLSLLQGAASPEIFRKIAWSNTHRLLGLPA
;
A
#
# COMPACT_ATOMS: atom_id res chain seq x y z
N MET A 1 47.07 -54.80 13.00
CA MET A 1 47.48 -53.54 12.34
C MET A 1 46.22 -52.71 12.14
N ASP A 2 46.07 -51.75 13.02
CA ASP A 2 44.85 -50.93 13.12
C ASP A 2 45.04 -49.64 12.31
N ARG A 3 44.16 -49.39 11.35
CA ARG A 3 44.15 -48.16 10.56
C ARG A 3 42.98 -47.30 10.99
N ARG A 4 43.19 -46.41 11.94
CA ARG A 4 42.27 -45.35 12.33
C ARG A 4 42.24 -44.28 11.26
N SER A 5 41.13 -44.18 10.56
CA SER A 5 40.79 -43.06 9.64
C SER A 5 40.39 -41.84 10.47
N VAL A 6 41.18 -40.77 10.42
CA VAL A 6 40.84 -39.47 11.00
C VAL A 6 39.99 -38.70 9.96
N ILE A 7 38.69 -38.58 10.20
CA ILE A 7 37.83 -37.69 9.44
C ILE A 7 38.05 -36.27 10.01
N LYS A 8 38.71 -35.40 9.24
CA LYS A 8 38.75 -33.97 9.52
C LYS A 8 37.39 -33.36 9.14
N ALA A 9 36.61 -32.96 10.14
CA ALA A 9 35.42 -32.11 9.93
C ALA A 9 35.88 -30.71 9.49
N LEU A 10 35.69 -30.39 8.23
CA LEU A 10 35.77 -29.04 7.72
C LEU A 10 34.50 -28.28 8.20
N GLY A 11 34.67 -27.47 9.23
CA GLY A 11 33.64 -26.54 9.67
C GLY A 11 33.37 -25.49 8.56
N ALA A 12 32.20 -25.52 8.00
CA ALA A 12 31.69 -24.47 7.12
C ALA A 12 31.47 -23.19 7.97
N LEU A 13 32.36 -22.23 7.84
CA LEU A 13 32.15 -20.87 8.33
C LEU A 13 30.97 -20.29 7.53
N PRO A 14 29.93 -19.69 8.18
CA PRO A 14 28.91 -18.98 7.46
C PRO A 14 29.59 -17.79 6.76
N LEU A 15 29.49 -17.75 5.44
CA LEU A 15 29.78 -16.57 4.64
C LEU A 15 28.85 -15.45 5.13
N ALA A 16 29.36 -14.56 5.95
CA ALA A 16 28.69 -13.29 6.24
C ALA A 16 28.63 -12.53 4.93
N GLY A 17 27.48 -12.63 4.24
CA GLY A 17 27.23 -11.89 3.00
C GLY A 17 27.40 -10.41 3.30
N ALA A 18 28.26 -9.72 2.54
CA ALA A 18 28.44 -8.28 2.66
C ALA A 18 27.09 -7.58 2.50
N VAL A 19 26.65 -6.85 3.52
CA VAL A 19 25.44 -6.04 3.45
C VAL A 19 25.65 -5.01 2.35
N PRO A 20 24.77 -4.94 1.34
CA PRO A 20 24.89 -3.96 0.27
C PRO A 20 25.02 -2.54 0.83
N ALA A 21 25.89 -1.71 0.24
CA ALA A 21 26.19 -0.37 0.74
C ALA A 21 24.92 0.50 0.97
N PHE A 22 23.88 0.32 0.15
CA PHE A 22 22.60 1.01 0.29
C PHE A 22 21.77 0.57 1.51
N ALA A 23 22.07 -0.57 2.11
CA ALA A 23 21.39 -1.03 3.33
C ALA A 23 22.07 -0.54 4.62
N GLN A 24 23.32 -0.06 4.55
CA GLN A 24 24.07 0.39 5.73
C GLN A 24 23.49 1.67 6.36
N ASP A 25 22.90 2.56 5.54
CA ASP A 25 22.25 3.80 6.01
C ASP A 25 20.72 3.72 6.01
N ALA A 26 20.15 2.52 5.98
CA ALA A 26 18.71 2.36 6.05
C ALA A 26 18.19 2.78 7.44
N PRO A 27 17.04 3.48 7.52
CA PRO A 27 16.45 3.83 8.79
C PRO A 27 16.10 2.57 9.60
N ARG A 28 16.26 2.66 10.92
CA ARG A 28 15.76 1.65 11.85
C ARG A 28 14.44 2.13 12.43
N TRP A 29 13.36 1.53 11.99
CA TRP A 29 12.02 1.84 12.50
C TRP A 29 11.75 1.14 13.84
N PRO A 30 10.77 1.62 14.65
CA PRO A 30 10.44 1.02 15.95
C PRO A 30 9.95 -0.43 15.88
N SER A 31 9.54 -0.90 14.71
CA SER A 31 9.12 -2.28 14.45
C SER A 31 9.48 -2.69 13.02
N PRO A 32 9.36 -3.98 12.65
CA PRO A 32 9.30 -4.38 11.25
C PRO A 32 8.22 -3.60 10.51
N VAL A 33 8.38 -3.47 9.18
CA VAL A 33 7.47 -2.70 8.30
C VAL A 33 7.04 -3.57 7.14
N ILE A 34 5.74 -3.59 6.83
CA ILE A 34 5.18 -4.13 5.60
C ILE A 34 4.65 -2.98 4.75
N ASP A 35 5.16 -2.84 3.54
CA ASP A 35 4.63 -1.94 2.53
C ASP A 35 3.44 -2.61 1.82
N LEU A 36 2.22 -2.18 2.12
CA LEU A 36 1.01 -2.74 1.50
C LEU A 36 0.87 -2.34 0.03
N HIS A 37 1.43 -1.18 -0.36
CA HIS A 37 1.24 -0.57 -1.66
C HIS A 37 2.56 -0.35 -2.38
N PHE A 38 3.08 -1.41 -3.00
CA PHE A 38 4.32 -1.32 -3.75
C PHE A 38 4.14 -1.83 -5.18
N HIS A 39 4.18 -0.92 -6.16
CA HIS A 39 4.15 -1.29 -7.56
C HIS A 39 5.44 -2.00 -7.96
N MET A 40 5.29 -3.20 -8.49
CA MET A 40 6.41 -4.01 -8.93
C MET A 40 7.23 -3.29 -10.02
N ARG A 41 8.53 -3.37 -9.89
CA ARG A 41 9.55 -2.91 -10.86
C ARG A 41 10.42 -4.08 -11.28
N ASN A 42 11.54 -3.80 -11.95
CA ASN A 42 12.52 -4.86 -12.09
C ASN A 42 13.00 -5.34 -10.70
N PRO A 43 13.41 -6.61 -10.58
CA PRO A 43 13.72 -7.21 -9.28
C PRO A 43 14.75 -6.44 -8.46
N ALA A 44 15.83 -5.97 -9.11
CA ALA A 44 16.93 -5.27 -8.42
C ALA A 44 16.46 -3.94 -7.82
N GLN A 45 15.69 -3.14 -8.55
CA GLN A 45 15.13 -1.87 -8.05
C GLN A 45 14.08 -2.10 -6.96
N SER A 46 13.28 -3.15 -7.09
CA SER A 46 12.29 -3.51 -6.06
C SER A 46 12.98 -3.85 -4.74
N VAL A 47 14.00 -4.68 -4.76
CA VAL A 47 14.81 -5.01 -3.58
C VAL A 47 15.54 -3.79 -3.02
N ALA A 48 16.22 -3.02 -3.88
CA ALA A 48 16.98 -1.83 -3.48
C ALA A 48 16.08 -0.79 -2.78
N HIS A 49 14.86 -0.56 -3.30
CA HIS A 49 13.91 0.33 -2.68
C HIS A 49 13.54 -0.10 -1.26
N GLN A 50 13.15 -1.38 -1.07
CA GLN A 50 12.75 -1.87 0.25
C GLN A 50 13.89 -1.77 1.26
N LEU A 51 15.07 -2.25 0.89
CA LEU A 51 16.24 -2.19 1.75
C LEU A 51 16.64 -0.74 2.07
N GLY A 52 16.68 0.14 1.06
CA GLY A 52 17.02 1.54 1.27
C GLY A 52 16.02 2.30 2.14
N ALA A 53 14.74 1.95 2.07
CA ALA A 53 13.70 2.54 2.92
C ALA A 53 13.60 1.91 4.32
N GLY A 54 14.34 0.84 4.61
CA GLY A 54 14.26 0.12 5.88
C GLY A 54 12.98 -0.70 6.02
N ILE A 55 12.41 -1.17 4.91
CA ILE A 55 11.16 -1.94 4.86
C ILE A 55 11.50 -3.42 4.89
N THR A 56 10.79 -4.17 5.73
CA THR A 56 11.04 -5.60 5.97
C THR A 56 10.40 -6.47 4.90
N ALA A 57 9.16 -6.15 4.51
CA ALA A 57 8.43 -6.88 3.50
C ALA A 57 7.49 -5.96 2.71
N ALA A 58 7.07 -6.39 1.51
CA ALA A 58 6.12 -5.64 0.70
C ALA A 58 5.13 -6.55 -0.01
N ASN A 59 3.90 -6.07 -0.13
CA ASN A 59 2.89 -6.62 -1.01
C ASN A 59 3.09 -6.03 -2.42
N LEU A 60 3.30 -6.89 -3.41
CA LEU A 60 3.48 -6.45 -4.79
C LEU A 60 2.13 -6.15 -5.45
N LEU A 61 2.02 -4.97 -6.04
CA LEU A 61 0.90 -4.62 -6.92
C LEU A 61 1.30 -4.87 -8.37
N THR A 62 0.48 -5.60 -9.10
CA THR A 62 0.74 -5.89 -10.51
C THR A 62 -0.51 -5.78 -11.37
N ARG A 63 -0.32 -5.43 -12.64
CA ARG A 63 -1.37 -5.50 -13.65
C ARG A 63 -1.51 -6.94 -14.18
N ALA A 64 -2.59 -7.19 -14.89
CA ALA A 64 -3.00 -8.52 -15.35
C ALA A 64 -1.92 -9.33 -16.10
N ASP A 65 -1.05 -8.65 -16.83
CA ASP A 65 0.05 -9.23 -17.62
C ASP A 65 1.32 -9.48 -16.80
N GLY A 66 1.36 -9.06 -15.54
CA GLY A 66 2.53 -9.12 -14.68
C GLY A 66 2.61 -10.36 -13.76
N ALA A 67 1.66 -11.29 -13.81
CA ALA A 67 1.58 -12.39 -12.84
C ALA A 67 2.82 -13.30 -12.85
N GLU A 68 3.38 -13.60 -14.03
CA GLU A 68 4.60 -14.43 -14.17
C GLU A 68 5.82 -13.70 -13.58
N ALA A 69 6.00 -12.41 -13.90
CA ALA A 69 7.09 -11.61 -13.35
C ALA A 69 6.98 -11.47 -11.83
N VAL A 70 5.78 -11.32 -11.29
CA VAL A 70 5.54 -11.34 -9.83
C VAL A 70 5.93 -12.68 -9.23
N ALA A 71 5.53 -13.79 -9.84
CA ALA A 71 5.88 -15.12 -9.34
C ALA A 71 7.39 -15.31 -9.29
N GLN A 72 8.11 -14.86 -10.34
CA GLN A 72 9.57 -14.93 -10.41
C GLN A 72 10.25 -14.08 -9.31
N VAL A 73 9.85 -12.82 -9.14
CA VAL A 73 10.42 -11.92 -8.11
C VAL A 73 10.17 -12.48 -6.70
N ARG A 74 8.98 -13.00 -6.45
CA ARG A 74 8.62 -13.61 -5.17
C ARG A 74 9.40 -14.89 -4.90
N ALA A 75 9.60 -15.74 -5.90
CA ALA A 75 10.39 -16.96 -5.75
C ALA A 75 11.86 -16.66 -5.39
N GLN A 76 12.42 -15.57 -5.93
CA GLN A 76 13.78 -15.13 -5.62
C GLN A 76 13.92 -14.43 -4.26
N ASN A 77 12.85 -13.78 -3.78
CA ASN A 77 12.86 -12.98 -2.55
C ASN A 77 11.59 -13.24 -1.70
N PRO A 78 11.31 -14.46 -1.27
CA PRO A 78 10.02 -14.81 -0.66
C PRO A 78 9.75 -14.11 0.67
N ALA A 79 10.78 -13.83 1.46
CA ALA A 79 10.63 -13.11 2.72
C ALA A 79 10.32 -11.62 2.50
N MET A 80 10.90 -11.01 1.46
CA MET A 80 10.67 -9.60 1.13
C MET A 80 9.35 -9.38 0.40
N PHE A 81 8.91 -10.31 -0.43
CA PHE A 81 7.67 -10.21 -1.21
C PHE A 81 6.73 -11.39 -0.95
N PRO A 82 6.18 -11.49 0.28
CA PRO A 82 5.36 -12.64 0.69
C PRO A 82 3.99 -12.69 0.00
N SER A 83 3.51 -11.58 -0.57
CA SER A 83 2.16 -11.44 -1.12
C SER A 83 2.12 -10.56 -2.38
N TRP A 84 0.99 -10.63 -3.07
CA TRP A 84 0.70 -9.76 -4.21
C TRP A 84 -0.79 -9.53 -4.38
N PHE A 85 -1.17 -8.39 -5.00
CA PHE A 85 -2.51 -8.08 -5.47
C PHE A 85 -2.51 -8.00 -6.99
N GLY A 86 -3.60 -8.47 -7.61
CA GLY A 86 -3.83 -8.37 -9.04
C GLY A 86 -4.78 -7.24 -9.39
N ALA A 87 -4.36 -6.36 -10.33
CA ALA A 87 -5.22 -5.33 -10.93
C ALA A 87 -5.58 -5.73 -12.35
N PHE A 88 -6.88 -5.70 -12.67
CA PHE A 88 -7.40 -6.10 -13.96
C PHE A 88 -8.35 -5.03 -14.49
N ASP A 89 -8.49 -4.91 -15.81
CA ASP A 89 -9.45 -4.02 -16.42
C ASP A 89 -10.88 -4.39 -15.97
N VAL A 90 -11.46 -3.55 -15.13
CA VAL A 90 -12.79 -3.77 -14.56
C VAL A 90 -13.92 -3.67 -15.58
N THR A 91 -13.63 -3.15 -16.78
CA THR A 91 -14.57 -3.06 -17.90
C THR A 91 -14.55 -4.30 -18.78
N ALA A 92 -13.54 -5.15 -18.65
CA ALA A 92 -13.40 -6.36 -19.46
C ALA A 92 -14.57 -7.32 -19.23
N PRO A 93 -15.07 -7.96 -20.29
CA PRO A 93 -16.22 -8.88 -20.20
C PRO A 93 -15.91 -10.12 -19.35
N ASP A 94 -14.65 -10.54 -19.29
CA ASP A 94 -14.16 -11.70 -18.55
C ASP A 94 -13.55 -11.38 -17.18
N ILE A 95 -13.82 -10.18 -16.64
CA ILE A 95 -13.25 -9.70 -15.38
C ILE A 95 -13.44 -10.68 -14.21
N GLU A 96 -14.64 -11.27 -14.09
CA GLU A 96 -14.94 -12.21 -13.01
C GLU A 96 -14.04 -13.45 -13.05
N LYS A 97 -13.84 -14.00 -14.25
CA LYS A 97 -12.91 -15.13 -14.46
C LYS A 97 -11.49 -14.76 -14.06
N ARG A 98 -11.01 -13.59 -14.49
CA ARG A 98 -9.64 -13.12 -14.17
C ARG A 98 -9.42 -12.95 -12.66
N LEU A 99 -10.39 -12.41 -11.95
CA LEU A 99 -10.33 -12.27 -10.49
C LEU A 99 -10.29 -13.64 -9.79
N LEU A 100 -11.14 -14.58 -10.22
CA LEU A 100 -11.14 -15.94 -9.69
C LEU A 100 -9.84 -16.69 -9.98
N ASP A 101 -9.28 -16.53 -11.18
CA ASP A 101 -8.00 -17.12 -11.55
C ASP A 101 -6.85 -16.53 -10.71
N ALA A 102 -6.84 -15.22 -10.47
CA ALA A 102 -5.86 -14.59 -9.60
C ALA A 102 -5.95 -15.11 -8.15
N ALA A 103 -7.17 -15.26 -7.63
CA ALA A 103 -7.38 -15.82 -6.29
C ALA A 103 -6.83 -17.26 -6.21
N LYS A 104 -7.10 -18.10 -7.22
CA LYS A 104 -6.55 -19.47 -7.33
C LYS A 104 -5.02 -19.48 -7.44
N ALA A 105 -4.45 -18.48 -8.12
CA ALA A 105 -2.99 -18.31 -8.25
C ALA A 105 -2.33 -17.73 -6.98
N GLY A 106 -3.09 -17.53 -5.90
CA GLY A 106 -2.57 -17.11 -4.60
C GLY A 106 -2.42 -15.60 -4.43
N ALA A 107 -3.12 -14.78 -5.22
CA ALA A 107 -3.29 -13.36 -4.90
C ALA A 107 -3.88 -13.21 -3.50
N LYS A 108 -3.51 -12.13 -2.81
CA LYS A 108 -4.01 -11.81 -1.47
C LYS A 108 -5.00 -10.64 -1.47
N GLY A 109 -5.34 -10.12 -2.64
CA GLY A 109 -6.28 -9.04 -2.85
C GLY A 109 -6.36 -8.61 -4.32
N PHE A 110 -7.26 -7.68 -4.59
CA PHE A 110 -7.45 -7.06 -5.91
C PHE A 110 -7.09 -5.57 -5.84
N GLY A 111 -6.19 -5.14 -6.69
CA GLY A 111 -5.76 -3.73 -6.75
C GLY A 111 -4.25 -3.56 -7.08
N GLU A 112 -3.83 -2.33 -7.27
CA GLU A 112 -4.59 -1.09 -7.17
C GLU A 112 -5.60 -1.00 -8.34
N LEU A 113 -6.88 -0.84 -8.04
CA LEU A 113 -7.88 -0.59 -9.07
C LEU A 113 -7.94 0.92 -9.31
N LYS A 114 -7.54 1.32 -10.52
CA LYS A 114 -7.49 2.71 -10.98
C LYS A 114 -8.06 2.79 -12.38
N TYR A 115 -9.39 2.95 -12.45
CA TYR A 115 -10.14 2.91 -13.69
C TYR A 115 -11.14 4.08 -13.77
N GLN A 116 -11.37 4.61 -14.99
CA GLN A 116 -12.30 5.71 -15.24
C GLN A 116 -13.75 5.24 -15.16
N VAL A 117 -14.17 4.82 -13.98
CA VAL A 117 -15.52 4.32 -13.68
C VAL A 117 -16.04 4.94 -12.38
N GLN A 118 -17.32 4.80 -12.11
CA GLN A 118 -17.88 5.14 -10.80
C GLN A 118 -17.57 4.03 -9.80
N ALA A 119 -17.13 4.39 -8.58
CA ALA A 119 -16.84 3.42 -7.52
C ALA A 119 -18.10 2.64 -7.08
N ASP A 120 -19.28 3.22 -7.24
CA ASP A 120 -20.57 2.59 -7.00
C ASP A 120 -21.23 2.04 -8.29
N GLY A 121 -20.50 2.06 -9.41
CA GLY A 121 -20.97 1.62 -10.72
C GLY A 121 -21.04 0.09 -10.90
N PRO A 122 -21.72 -0.36 -11.98
CA PRO A 122 -21.96 -1.79 -12.21
C PRO A 122 -20.66 -2.58 -12.41
N GLN A 123 -19.64 -1.99 -13.04
CA GLN A 123 -18.33 -2.64 -13.24
C GLN A 123 -17.67 -2.98 -11.89
N MET A 124 -17.63 -2.00 -10.98
CA MET A 124 -17.02 -2.17 -9.67
C MET A 124 -17.83 -3.12 -8.78
N ARG A 125 -19.16 -3.08 -8.86
CA ARG A 125 -20.03 -4.00 -8.10
C ARG A 125 -19.77 -5.48 -8.43
N ARG A 126 -19.44 -5.82 -9.68
CA ARG A 126 -19.01 -7.19 -10.05
C ARG A 126 -17.71 -7.58 -9.33
N VAL A 127 -16.74 -6.67 -9.31
CA VAL A 127 -15.47 -6.89 -8.59
C VAL A 127 -15.72 -7.10 -7.11
N TYR A 128 -16.57 -6.29 -6.48
CA TYR A 128 -16.88 -6.39 -5.05
C TYR A 128 -17.59 -7.69 -4.68
N ALA A 129 -18.46 -8.18 -5.56
CA ALA A 129 -19.13 -9.48 -5.37
C ALA A 129 -18.12 -10.64 -5.36
N ILE A 130 -17.22 -10.68 -6.33
CA ILE A 130 -16.15 -11.69 -6.38
C ILE A 130 -15.18 -11.55 -5.20
N ALA A 131 -14.86 -10.33 -4.78
CA ALA A 131 -14.05 -10.07 -3.60
C ALA A 131 -14.71 -10.60 -2.32
N ALA A 132 -16.04 -10.45 -2.18
CA ALA A 132 -16.80 -11.02 -1.06
C ALA A 132 -16.81 -12.55 -1.06
N GLU A 133 -16.88 -13.18 -2.25
CA GLU A 133 -16.85 -14.64 -2.43
C GLU A 133 -15.47 -15.19 -2.08
N THR A 134 -14.42 -14.59 -2.61
CA THR A 134 -13.04 -15.03 -2.44
C THR A 134 -12.39 -14.53 -1.13
N ARG A 135 -13.08 -13.69 -0.36
CA ARG A 135 -12.56 -13.02 0.84
C ARG A 135 -11.30 -12.19 0.58
N MET A 136 -11.19 -11.62 -0.60
CA MET A 136 -10.07 -10.77 -1.00
C MET A 136 -10.38 -9.31 -0.65
N PRO A 137 -9.44 -8.56 -0.04
CA PRO A 137 -9.56 -7.12 0.07
C PRO A 137 -9.44 -6.46 -1.30
N VAL A 138 -10.06 -5.28 -1.45
CA VAL A 138 -10.02 -4.48 -2.68
C VAL A 138 -9.37 -3.14 -2.40
N LEU A 139 -8.25 -2.87 -3.04
CA LEU A 139 -7.54 -1.60 -2.97
C LEU A 139 -8.01 -0.68 -4.10
N LEU A 140 -8.62 0.46 -3.71
CA LEU A 140 -9.27 1.41 -4.61
C LEU A 140 -8.54 2.75 -4.63
N HIS A 141 -8.18 3.20 -5.83
CA HIS A 141 -7.70 4.56 -6.05
C HIS A 141 -8.88 5.49 -6.32
N PHE A 142 -9.23 6.34 -5.37
CA PHE A 142 -10.26 7.36 -5.54
C PHE A 142 -9.66 8.67 -6.06
N GLN A 143 -10.16 9.14 -7.20
CA GLN A 143 -9.77 10.40 -7.80
C GLN A 143 -10.98 11.03 -8.50
N GLU A 144 -11.41 12.20 -8.05
CA GLU A 144 -12.56 12.92 -8.61
C GLU A 144 -12.12 13.87 -9.73
N ILE A 145 -10.91 14.42 -9.63
CA ILE A 145 -10.38 15.41 -10.56
C ILE A 145 -9.51 14.73 -11.60
N GLY A 146 -9.84 14.95 -12.88
CA GLY A 146 -9.04 14.49 -13.99
C GLY A 146 -7.67 15.16 -14.05
N GLN A 147 -6.69 14.45 -14.60
CA GLN A 147 -5.37 15.01 -14.93
C GLN A 147 -5.36 15.47 -16.40
N PRO A 148 -4.50 16.42 -16.81
CA PRO A 148 -4.45 16.90 -18.19
C PRO A 148 -4.26 15.78 -19.23
N ALA A 149 -3.50 14.74 -18.88
CA ALA A 149 -3.24 13.58 -19.76
C ALA A 149 -4.34 12.49 -19.67
N ALA A 150 -5.25 12.57 -18.70
CA ALA A 150 -6.33 11.62 -18.48
C ALA A 150 -7.56 12.40 -17.96
N PRO A 151 -8.31 13.05 -18.84
CA PRO A 151 -9.49 13.79 -18.44
C PRO A 151 -10.55 12.83 -17.86
N GLY A 152 -11.01 13.12 -16.67
CA GLY A 152 -11.91 12.27 -15.89
C GLY A 152 -11.19 11.65 -14.68
N GLY A 153 -11.94 11.43 -13.63
CA GLY A 153 -11.45 10.83 -12.39
C GLY A 153 -11.32 9.31 -12.49
N TYR A 154 -10.82 8.70 -11.43
CA TYR A 154 -10.74 7.25 -11.30
C TYR A 154 -11.57 6.80 -10.10
N ASN A 155 -12.38 5.75 -10.27
CA ASN A 155 -13.28 5.21 -9.24
C ASN A 155 -14.00 6.34 -8.49
N MET A 156 -14.63 7.22 -9.24
CA MET A 156 -15.28 8.43 -8.73
C MET A 156 -16.47 8.11 -7.82
N GLY A 157 -16.79 9.01 -6.90
CA GLY A 157 -17.97 8.88 -6.04
C GLY A 157 -17.68 8.51 -4.60
N ILE A 158 -16.54 8.92 -4.05
CA ILE A 158 -16.16 8.67 -2.66
C ILE A 158 -17.23 9.13 -1.66
N LYS A 159 -17.89 10.26 -1.91
CA LYS A 159 -18.98 10.76 -1.07
C LYS A 159 -20.24 9.87 -1.05
N ARG A 160 -20.40 8.99 -2.05
CA ARG A 160 -21.51 8.01 -2.13
C ARG A 160 -21.09 6.61 -1.71
N PHE A 161 -19.81 6.40 -1.39
CA PHE A 161 -19.24 5.07 -1.15
C PHE A 161 -19.81 4.36 0.08
N GLU A 162 -20.43 5.09 0.99
CA GLU A 162 -21.17 4.53 2.13
C GLU A 162 -22.21 3.48 1.69
N ALA A 163 -22.90 3.72 0.58
CA ALA A 163 -23.86 2.76 0.03
C ALA A 163 -23.20 1.45 -0.45
N VAL A 164 -21.97 1.52 -0.94
CA VAL A 164 -21.19 0.34 -1.32
C VAL A 164 -20.77 -0.45 -0.09
N LEU A 165 -20.29 0.21 0.96
CA LEU A 165 -19.89 -0.45 2.22
C LEU A 165 -21.08 -1.22 2.84
N LYS A 166 -22.27 -0.65 2.82
CA LYS A 166 -23.51 -1.30 3.27
C LYS A 166 -23.90 -2.49 2.40
N ALA A 167 -23.75 -2.36 1.08
CA ALA A 167 -24.16 -3.41 0.13
C ALA A 167 -23.20 -4.60 0.11
N PHE A 168 -21.94 -4.40 0.45
CA PHE A 168 -20.89 -5.43 0.43
C PHE A 168 -20.18 -5.59 1.79
N PRO A 169 -20.91 -5.98 2.86
CA PRO A 169 -20.35 -6.02 4.21
C PRO A 169 -19.24 -7.08 4.41
N ARG A 170 -19.15 -8.05 3.48
CA ARG A 170 -18.12 -9.10 3.51
C ARG A 170 -16.86 -8.76 2.71
N THR A 171 -16.85 -7.65 1.97
CA THR A 171 -15.69 -7.17 1.22
C THR A 171 -14.94 -6.15 2.06
N THR A 172 -13.66 -6.36 2.31
CA THR A 172 -12.79 -5.35 2.91
C THR A 172 -12.32 -4.38 1.83
N PHE A 173 -12.57 -3.09 2.04
CA PHE A 173 -12.16 -2.02 1.13
C PHE A 173 -10.98 -1.27 1.71
N ILE A 174 -9.93 -1.11 0.90
CA ILE A 174 -8.73 -0.33 1.24
C ILE A 174 -8.81 0.97 0.44
N GLY A 175 -9.10 2.07 1.12
CA GLY A 175 -9.19 3.38 0.49
C GLY A 175 -7.83 4.02 0.29
N HIS A 176 -7.62 4.53 -0.91
CA HIS A 176 -6.38 5.16 -1.36
C HIS A 176 -6.67 6.25 -2.40
N GLY A 177 -5.69 7.11 -2.65
CA GLY A 177 -5.74 8.13 -3.70
C GLY A 177 -6.00 9.54 -3.17
N ASP A 178 -5.91 10.50 -4.08
CA ASP A 178 -5.98 11.92 -3.74
C ASP A 178 -7.37 12.33 -3.25
N ALA A 179 -8.44 11.91 -3.92
CA ALA A 179 -9.79 12.22 -3.48
C ALA A 179 -10.14 11.54 -2.14
N PHE A 180 -9.65 10.30 -1.90
CA PHE A 180 -9.83 9.66 -0.61
C PHE A 180 -9.25 10.51 0.51
N TRP A 181 -7.96 10.85 0.41
CA TRP A 181 -7.27 11.56 1.47
C TRP A 181 -7.65 13.04 1.58
N ALA A 182 -8.03 13.71 0.49
CA ALA A 182 -8.53 15.09 0.54
C ALA A 182 -9.86 15.19 1.29
N ASN A 183 -10.74 14.20 1.13
CA ASN A 183 -12.03 14.10 1.85
C ASN A 183 -11.90 13.73 3.35
N ILE A 184 -10.70 13.75 3.93
CA ILE A 184 -10.49 13.74 5.38
C ILE A 184 -10.95 15.05 6.01
N SER A 185 -10.98 16.15 5.23
CA SER A 185 -11.47 17.47 5.63
C SER A 185 -12.92 17.68 5.21
N GLY A 186 -13.74 18.19 6.12
CA GLY A 186 -15.17 18.41 5.87
C GLY A 186 -15.49 19.55 4.90
N ASP A 187 -14.56 20.45 4.67
CA ASP A 187 -14.67 21.61 3.77
C ASP A 187 -14.05 21.35 2.38
N TYR A 188 -13.63 20.13 2.07
CA TYR A 188 -13.02 19.82 0.78
C TYR A 188 -13.98 19.97 -0.39
N ALA A 189 -13.65 20.86 -1.32
CA ALA A 189 -14.50 21.27 -2.46
C ALA A 189 -14.19 20.55 -3.78
N GLU A 190 -13.34 19.52 -3.78
CA GLU A 190 -12.92 18.76 -4.97
C GLU A 190 -12.25 19.61 -6.08
N THR A 191 -11.50 20.64 -5.67
CA THR A 191 -10.81 21.56 -6.57
C THR A 191 -9.34 21.25 -6.78
N GLU A 192 -8.75 20.44 -5.90
CA GLU A 192 -7.32 20.13 -5.91
C GLU A 192 -7.03 18.73 -5.35
N SER A 193 -6.01 18.05 -5.86
CA SER A 193 -5.63 16.71 -5.41
C SER A 193 -4.94 16.68 -4.05
N TYR A 194 -4.25 17.75 -3.68
CA TYR A 194 -3.42 17.81 -2.47
C TYR A 194 -3.68 19.11 -1.70
N PRO A 195 -4.84 19.22 -1.04
CA PRO A 195 -5.21 20.45 -0.34
C PRO A 195 -4.22 20.76 0.79
N GLU A 196 -3.90 22.05 0.92
CA GLU A 196 -3.07 22.59 2.00
C GLU A 196 -3.95 23.17 3.12
N GLY A 197 -3.31 23.54 4.22
CA GLY A 197 -4.00 24.14 5.37
C GLY A 197 -4.63 23.13 6.33
N PRO A 198 -5.35 23.59 7.36
CA PRO A 198 -5.88 22.76 8.43
C PRO A 198 -6.97 21.79 7.91
N ILE A 199 -7.23 20.73 8.68
CA ILE A 199 -8.30 19.77 8.41
C ILE A 199 -9.54 20.23 9.18
N ALA A 200 -10.61 20.53 8.45
CA ALA A 200 -11.90 20.87 9.04
C ALA A 200 -12.65 19.62 9.52
N PRO A 201 -13.41 19.71 10.63
CA PRO A 201 -14.26 18.60 11.10
C PRO A 201 -15.28 18.14 10.05
N GLY A 202 -15.71 16.89 10.16
CA GLY A 202 -16.81 16.35 9.34
C GLY A 202 -16.40 15.71 8.03
N GLY A 203 -15.10 15.42 7.85
CA GLY A 203 -14.61 14.73 6.66
C GLY A 203 -15.26 13.35 6.47
N VAL A 204 -15.64 13.05 5.24
CA VAL A 204 -16.30 11.78 4.85
C VAL A 204 -15.47 10.57 5.27
N ILE A 205 -14.13 10.64 5.13
CA ILE A 205 -13.24 9.53 5.46
C ILE A 205 -13.27 9.20 6.95
N LEU A 206 -13.38 10.20 7.82
CA LEU A 206 -13.49 9.99 9.26
C LEU A 206 -14.74 9.18 9.61
N LYS A 207 -15.86 9.51 8.97
CA LYS A 207 -17.11 8.77 9.12
C LYS A 207 -16.99 7.34 8.63
N LEU A 208 -16.49 7.14 7.41
CA LEU A 208 -16.37 5.81 6.79
C LEU A 208 -15.46 4.89 7.62
N LEU A 209 -14.33 5.39 8.11
CA LEU A 209 -13.43 4.62 8.95
C LEU A 209 -14.02 4.32 10.34
N SER A 210 -14.84 5.21 10.90
CA SER A 210 -15.46 5.00 12.22
C SER A 210 -16.62 4.01 12.16
N ASP A 211 -17.49 4.17 11.17
CA ASP A 211 -18.81 3.52 11.16
C ASP A 211 -18.80 2.14 10.48
N TYR A 212 -17.82 1.88 9.58
CA TYR A 212 -17.81 0.68 8.74
C TYR A 212 -16.61 -0.23 9.05
N PRO A 213 -16.84 -1.43 9.61
CA PRO A 213 -15.75 -2.38 9.92
C PRO A 213 -14.99 -2.84 8.68
N ASN A 214 -15.64 -2.85 7.53
CA ASN A 214 -15.09 -3.27 6.24
C ASN A 214 -14.39 -2.15 5.46
N MET A 215 -14.24 -0.93 6.04
CA MET A 215 -13.42 0.14 5.46
C MET A 215 -12.11 0.28 6.24
N VAL A 216 -11.00 0.23 5.51
CA VAL A 216 -9.65 0.51 6.02
C VAL A 216 -8.95 1.50 5.07
N ALA A 217 -7.82 2.05 5.46
CA ALA A 217 -7.13 3.07 4.67
C ALA A 217 -5.65 2.76 4.49
N ASP A 218 -5.15 3.03 3.29
CA ASP A 218 -3.75 2.94 2.91
C ASP A 218 -3.11 4.34 2.91
N LEU A 219 -2.09 4.53 3.74
CA LEU A 219 -1.38 5.81 3.95
C LEU A 219 -0.37 6.16 2.85
N SER A 220 -0.42 5.47 1.72
CA SER A 220 0.57 5.58 0.66
C SER A 220 0.48 6.85 -0.18
N ALA A 221 1.45 7.02 -1.07
CA ALA A 221 1.61 8.13 -2.00
C ALA A 221 1.81 9.50 -1.33
N ASN A 222 1.83 10.52 -2.16
CA ASN A 222 1.80 11.91 -1.68
C ASN A 222 0.48 12.23 -0.97
N SER A 223 -0.63 11.62 -1.37
CA SER A 223 -1.95 11.90 -0.83
C SER A 223 -2.07 11.56 0.65
N GLY A 224 -1.68 10.35 1.05
CA GLY A 224 -1.66 9.95 2.47
C GLY A 224 -0.67 10.77 3.29
N ASN A 225 0.55 10.96 2.77
CA ASN A 225 1.55 11.79 3.42
C ASN A 225 1.11 13.26 3.54
N ASN A 226 0.44 13.83 2.51
CA ASN A 226 -0.14 15.17 2.55
C ASN A 226 -1.18 15.29 3.67
N ALA A 227 -2.15 14.40 3.71
CA ALA A 227 -3.20 14.42 4.73
C ALA A 227 -2.63 14.41 6.16
N LEU A 228 -1.66 13.54 6.43
CA LEU A 228 -1.03 13.43 7.75
C LEU A 228 -0.11 14.61 8.10
N SER A 229 0.42 15.35 7.13
CA SER A 229 1.34 16.46 7.37
C SER A 229 0.65 17.80 7.62
N ARG A 230 -0.66 17.94 7.30
CA ARG A 230 -1.39 19.21 7.33
C ARG A 230 -1.60 19.76 8.74
N ASN A 231 -1.88 18.89 9.71
CA ASN A 231 -2.17 19.30 11.09
C ASN A 231 -1.63 18.25 12.09
N PRO A 232 -0.49 18.51 12.74
CA PRO A 232 0.14 17.52 13.63
C PRO A 232 -0.72 17.12 14.85
N ALA A 233 -1.54 18.01 15.39
CA ALA A 233 -2.43 17.71 16.52
C ALA A 233 -3.54 16.75 16.06
N PHE A 234 -4.23 17.08 14.97
CA PHE A 234 -5.23 16.22 14.34
C PHE A 234 -4.64 14.86 13.99
N THR A 235 -3.43 14.82 13.41
CA THR A 235 -2.79 13.58 13.01
C THR A 235 -2.57 12.64 14.19
N ARG A 236 -2.09 13.13 15.32
CA ARG A 236 -1.95 12.29 16.52
C ARG A 236 -3.29 11.68 16.98
N GLU A 237 -4.34 12.48 17.04
CA GLU A 237 -5.69 12.00 17.42
C GLU A 237 -6.24 11.00 16.39
N PHE A 238 -6.06 11.29 15.11
CA PHE A 238 -6.48 10.42 14.01
C PHE A 238 -5.80 9.05 14.05
N LEU A 239 -4.47 9.02 14.25
CA LEU A 239 -3.71 7.78 14.35
C LEU A 239 -4.14 6.95 15.57
N VAL A 240 -4.37 7.57 16.72
CA VAL A 240 -4.89 6.89 17.92
C VAL A 240 -6.28 6.30 17.66
N ARG A 241 -7.19 7.10 17.10
CA ARG A 241 -8.59 6.70 16.87
C ARG A 241 -8.72 5.57 15.86
N HIS A 242 -7.92 5.60 14.79
CA HIS A 242 -8.06 4.68 13.66
C HIS A 242 -6.90 3.67 13.54
N GLN A 243 -6.09 3.51 14.60
CA GLN A 243 -4.89 2.68 14.62
C GLN A 243 -5.07 1.26 14.06
N ASP A 244 -6.26 0.68 14.21
CA ASP A 244 -6.58 -0.68 13.77
C ASP A 244 -7.13 -0.75 12.33
N LYS A 245 -7.31 0.40 11.69
CA LYS A 245 -7.85 0.58 10.33
C LYS A 245 -6.85 1.14 9.34
N LEU A 246 -5.69 1.60 9.82
CA LEU A 246 -4.68 2.22 8.98
C LEU A 246 -3.60 1.21 8.62
N HIS A 247 -3.15 1.28 7.38
CA HIS A 247 -2.08 0.45 6.83
C HIS A 247 -1.00 1.34 6.23
N PHE A 248 0.26 1.02 6.51
CA PHE A 248 1.35 1.66 5.79
C PHE A 248 1.45 1.09 4.39
N GLY A 249 1.58 1.97 3.41
CA GLY A 249 1.96 1.71 2.03
C GLY A 249 2.85 2.82 1.52
N SER A 250 3.68 2.58 0.52
CA SER A 250 4.54 3.63 -0.01
C SER A 250 4.01 4.28 -1.27
N ASP A 251 3.56 3.50 -2.24
CA ASP A 251 3.34 3.94 -3.62
C ASP A 251 4.49 4.85 -4.12
N CYS A 252 5.70 4.54 -3.67
CA CYS A 252 6.86 5.35 -3.93
C CYS A 252 7.51 4.96 -5.24
N THR A 253 7.80 5.92 -6.11
CA THR A 253 8.44 5.70 -7.41
C THR A 253 9.97 5.78 -7.40
N CYS A 254 10.62 6.08 -6.25
CA CYS A 254 12.09 6.11 -6.20
C CYS A 254 12.69 4.70 -6.30
N THR A 255 13.89 4.59 -6.88
CA THR A 255 14.50 3.30 -7.20
C THR A 255 15.36 2.72 -6.10
N ASP A 256 15.74 3.53 -5.11
CA ASP A 256 16.74 3.20 -4.08
C ASP A 256 16.24 3.29 -2.63
N GLY A 257 14.95 3.61 -2.45
CA GLY A 257 14.39 3.87 -1.12
C GLY A 257 14.90 5.15 -0.45
N ARG A 258 15.57 6.04 -1.18
CA ARG A 258 16.12 7.32 -0.68
C ARG A 258 15.59 8.54 -1.43
N GLY A 259 15.08 8.38 -2.64
CA GLY A 259 14.52 9.43 -3.47
C GLY A 259 15.05 9.47 -4.90
N ALA A 260 15.96 8.59 -5.27
CA ALA A 260 16.51 8.56 -6.62
C ALA A 260 15.41 8.40 -7.69
N GLY A 261 15.48 9.24 -8.75
CA GLY A 261 14.48 9.28 -9.81
C GLY A 261 13.24 10.13 -9.51
N ARG A 262 13.17 10.81 -8.36
CA ARG A 262 12.02 11.66 -7.98
C ARG A 262 12.30 13.17 -8.09
N ASP A 263 13.45 13.53 -8.62
CA ASP A 263 13.83 14.94 -8.79
C ASP A 263 13.36 15.49 -10.15
N ASN A 264 12.04 15.58 -10.33
CA ASN A 264 11.43 16.11 -11.54
C ASN A 264 10.19 16.98 -11.21
N PRO A 265 9.79 17.91 -12.09
CA PRO A 265 8.71 18.86 -11.84
C PRO A 265 7.32 18.25 -11.61
N THR A 266 7.08 17.02 -12.08
CA THR A 266 5.79 16.34 -11.91
C THR A 266 5.58 15.81 -10.50
N VAL A 267 6.65 15.68 -9.71
CA VAL A 267 6.57 15.31 -8.30
C VAL A 267 6.22 16.54 -7.48
N ALA A 268 5.23 16.43 -6.59
CA ALA A 268 4.85 17.49 -5.70
C ALA A 268 6.07 18.07 -4.95
N ALA A 269 6.19 19.40 -4.92
CA ALA A 269 7.38 20.10 -4.40
C ALA A 269 7.79 19.62 -3.00
N ARG A 270 6.80 19.36 -2.13
CA ARG A 270 6.98 18.92 -0.76
C ARG A 270 7.77 17.61 -0.61
N ILE A 271 7.63 16.69 -1.57
CA ILE A 271 8.26 15.36 -1.56
C ILE A 271 9.21 15.13 -2.73
N ARG A 272 9.56 16.20 -3.47
CA ARG A 272 10.50 16.10 -4.60
C ARG A 272 11.89 15.71 -4.11
N GLY A 273 12.54 14.79 -4.81
CA GLY A 273 13.84 14.24 -4.41
C GLY A 273 13.81 13.38 -3.15
N ARG A 274 12.63 13.10 -2.57
CA ARG A 274 12.48 12.33 -1.34
C ARG A 274 11.81 11.00 -1.56
N CYS A 275 12.10 10.02 -0.72
CA CYS A 275 11.40 8.74 -0.68
C CYS A 275 10.11 8.88 0.13
N VAL A 276 8.94 8.71 -0.51
CA VAL A 276 7.64 8.80 0.18
C VAL A 276 7.54 7.80 1.33
N ALA A 277 8.08 6.58 1.15
CA ALA A 277 8.12 5.59 2.23
C ALA A 277 8.80 6.13 3.49
N ARG A 278 9.99 6.71 3.36
CA ARG A 278 10.72 7.29 4.49
C ARG A 278 9.99 8.47 5.10
N GLU A 279 9.44 9.37 4.26
CA GLU A 279 8.71 10.56 4.74
C GLU A 279 7.47 10.14 5.55
N THR A 280 6.70 9.17 5.06
CA THR A 280 5.49 8.70 5.75
C THR A 280 5.84 7.94 7.03
N LEU A 281 6.85 7.06 7.02
CA LEU A 281 7.29 6.34 8.21
C LEU A 281 7.88 7.28 9.27
N SER A 282 8.64 8.29 8.86
CA SER A 282 9.17 9.32 9.78
C SER A 282 8.03 10.11 10.44
N LEU A 283 7.02 10.46 9.67
CA LEU A 283 5.83 11.15 10.18
C LEU A 283 5.08 10.26 11.19
N LEU A 284 4.86 8.99 10.86
CA LEU A 284 4.23 8.03 11.78
C LEU A 284 5.05 7.86 13.07
N GLN A 285 6.36 7.74 12.96
CA GLN A 285 7.27 7.62 14.12
C GLN A 285 7.22 8.86 15.03
N GLY A 286 7.09 10.06 14.44
CA GLY A 286 7.01 11.31 15.19
C GLY A 286 5.63 11.59 15.80
N ALA A 287 4.57 10.98 15.26
CA ALA A 287 3.19 11.27 15.65
C ALA A 287 2.50 10.18 16.48
N ALA A 288 3.03 8.93 16.46
CA ALA A 288 2.42 7.77 17.10
C ALA A 288 3.32 7.16 18.18
N SER A 289 2.72 6.48 19.16
CA SER A 289 3.49 5.62 20.08
C SER A 289 4.11 4.43 19.31
N PRO A 290 5.18 3.81 19.84
CA PRO A 290 5.76 2.63 19.20
C PRO A 290 4.77 1.49 18.97
N GLU A 291 3.77 1.34 19.85
CA GLU A 291 2.71 0.35 19.69
C GLU A 291 1.79 0.68 18.52
N ILE A 292 1.33 1.92 18.40
CA ILE A 292 0.48 2.38 17.29
C ILE A 292 1.27 2.33 15.98
N PHE A 293 2.54 2.75 15.98
CA PHE A 293 3.44 2.58 14.84
C PHE A 293 3.47 1.13 14.37
N ARG A 294 3.69 0.18 15.28
CA ARG A 294 3.72 -1.25 14.95
C ARG A 294 2.39 -1.75 14.39
N LYS A 295 1.26 -1.31 14.91
CA LYS A 295 -0.06 -1.68 14.37
C LYS A 295 -0.17 -1.26 12.90
N ILE A 296 0.12 0.01 12.60
CA ILE A 296 -0.05 0.61 11.27
C ILE A 296 1.00 0.08 10.28
N ALA A 297 2.26 0.02 10.72
CA ALA A 297 3.37 -0.36 9.86
C ALA A 297 3.52 -1.88 9.64
N TRP A 298 2.97 -2.69 10.54
CA TRP A 298 3.15 -4.14 10.49
C TRP A 298 1.86 -4.93 10.73
N SER A 299 1.30 -4.87 11.95
CA SER A 299 0.35 -5.86 12.43
C SER A 299 -0.96 -5.90 11.64
N ASN A 300 -1.47 -4.73 11.23
CA ASN A 300 -2.72 -4.65 10.47
C ASN A 300 -2.56 -5.29 9.08
N THR A 301 -1.48 -4.96 8.39
CA THR A 301 -1.19 -5.51 7.05
C THR A 301 -0.86 -7.00 7.12
N HIS A 302 -0.08 -7.42 8.12
CA HIS A 302 0.22 -8.83 8.36
C HIS A 302 -1.07 -9.67 8.51
N ARG A 303 -2.01 -9.19 9.34
CA ARG A 303 -3.33 -9.82 9.54
C ARG A 303 -4.19 -9.78 8.28
N LEU A 304 -4.26 -8.61 7.58
CA LEU A 304 -5.05 -8.44 6.36
C LEU A 304 -4.63 -9.43 5.27
N LEU A 305 -3.33 -9.64 5.11
CA LEU A 305 -2.76 -10.53 4.09
C LEU A 305 -2.74 -12.01 4.51
N GLY A 306 -3.07 -12.32 5.77
CA GLY A 306 -3.00 -13.67 6.31
C GLY A 306 -1.59 -14.25 6.21
N LEU A 307 -0.56 -13.45 6.54
CA LEU A 307 0.82 -13.91 6.51
C LEU A 307 1.10 -14.85 7.69
N PRO A 308 2.00 -15.84 7.53
CA PRO A 308 2.38 -16.72 8.62
C PRO A 308 3.08 -15.94 9.73
N ALA A 309 2.92 -16.41 10.98
CA ALA A 309 3.51 -15.82 12.17
C ALA A 309 5.03 -15.91 12.17
#